data_0441eab8a9fcd49fc20e9da11116a8e5
#
_entry.id   0441eab8a9fcd49fc20e9da11116a8e5
#
_cell.length_a   1.000
_cell.length_b   1.000
_cell.length_c   1.000
_cell.angle_alpha   90.00
_cell.angle_beta   90.00
_cell.angle_gamma   90.00
#
_symmetry.space_group_name_H-M   'P 1'
#
loop_
_entity.id
_entity.type
_entity.pdbx_description
1 polymer ?
#
loop_
_entity_poly.entity_id
_entity_poly.type
_entity_poly.pdbx_seq_one_letter_code
_entity_poly.pdbx_strand_id
1 'polypeptide(L)'
;MRRKARILILCKTYPSPSAAYTETSCVAGMDEAGNLIRLYPVPFRLVTDDQQFSKWQWIEASIEKSSNDHRPESHKIGVDTIQPQDIVPTTKEWSQRRGMLSKLPVYDSFEALEQARQNSNVTLGLIKPGRFTGLEIRKATSENWTEEEIEKLEKLQRQPGLFDQGDVKASIKRLEKVPFDFYYSYESVVDGEVMAHKHKIVDWEASQLYRNMRRTYGPYGWEAPFRQKLEVELPGKDLMLLMGTIHRFPHQWLIISLIYPPKQPPEANQQISLF
;
A
#
# COMPACT_ATOMS: atom_id res chain seq x y z
N MET A 1 10.40 -22.48 5.82
CA MET A 1 11.55 -22.66 4.93
C MET A 1 11.75 -21.38 4.12
N ARG A 2 12.98 -20.87 4.07
CA ARG A 2 13.34 -19.65 3.33
C ARG A 2 13.45 -19.98 1.84
N ARG A 3 12.89 -19.13 0.97
CA ARG A 3 12.96 -19.28 -0.50
C ARG A 3 13.22 -17.95 -1.18
N LYS A 4 13.86 -17.96 -2.34
CA LYS A 4 13.97 -16.80 -3.23
C LYS A 4 12.60 -16.60 -3.91
N ALA A 5 12.13 -15.35 -3.98
CA ALA A 5 10.87 -15.00 -4.63
C ALA A 5 11.06 -13.72 -5.45
N ARG A 6 10.37 -13.64 -6.58
CA ARG A 6 10.23 -12.47 -7.41
C ARG A 6 8.83 -11.88 -7.20
N ILE A 7 8.77 -10.61 -6.80
CA ILE A 7 7.54 -9.99 -6.31
C ILE A 7 7.38 -8.61 -6.97
N LEU A 8 6.24 -8.39 -7.61
CA LEU A 8 5.84 -7.06 -8.10
C LEU A 8 5.22 -6.27 -6.95
N ILE A 9 5.82 -5.17 -6.58
CA ILE A 9 5.35 -4.33 -5.47
C ILE A 9 4.11 -3.53 -5.89
N LEU A 10 3.01 -3.70 -5.17
CA LEU A 10 1.73 -3.01 -5.40
C LEU A 10 1.41 -2.00 -4.31
N CYS A 11 2.03 -2.13 -3.14
CA CYS A 11 1.73 -1.33 -1.97
C CYS A 11 2.95 -1.17 -1.07
N LYS A 12 3.09 0.03 -0.50
CA LYS A 12 3.84 0.29 0.73
C LYS A 12 2.91 1.05 1.66
N THR A 13 2.72 0.58 2.89
CA THR A 13 1.96 1.34 3.88
C THR A 13 2.82 2.43 4.51
N TYR A 14 2.17 3.44 5.08
CA TYR A 14 2.88 4.46 5.85
C TYR A 14 3.66 3.81 6.99
N PRO A 15 4.96 4.13 7.15
CA PRO A 15 5.78 3.53 8.20
C PRO A 15 5.29 3.87 9.61
N SER A 16 5.52 2.97 10.53
CA SER A 16 5.31 3.19 11.96
C SER A 16 6.61 2.97 12.75
N PRO A 17 6.81 3.66 13.88
CA PRO A 17 7.95 3.45 14.75
C PRO A 17 8.06 2.00 15.22
N SER A 18 9.25 1.44 15.23
CA SER A 18 9.54 0.06 15.57
C SER A 18 10.75 -0.07 16.49
N ALA A 19 10.60 -0.83 17.56
CA ALA A 19 11.69 -1.10 18.48
C ALA A 19 12.82 -1.94 17.84
N ALA A 20 12.48 -2.81 16.89
CA ALA A 20 13.44 -3.69 16.22
C ALA A 20 14.12 -3.06 15.01
N TYR A 21 13.39 -2.19 14.27
CA TYR A 21 13.81 -1.67 12.97
C TYR A 21 13.78 -0.15 12.88
N THR A 22 13.64 0.57 14.02
CA THR A 22 13.43 2.02 14.07
C THR A 22 12.10 2.43 13.49
N GLU A 23 11.85 2.09 12.24
CA GLU A 23 10.56 2.19 11.56
C GLU A 23 10.33 0.96 10.70
N THR A 24 9.07 0.65 10.44
CA THR A 24 8.69 -0.47 9.59
C THR A 24 7.35 -0.24 8.92
N SER A 25 7.20 -0.87 7.76
CA SER A 25 5.98 -0.86 6.96
C SER A 25 5.55 -2.27 6.61
N CYS A 26 4.27 -2.41 6.33
CA CYS A 26 3.77 -3.53 5.56
C CYS A 26 3.92 -3.20 4.07
N VAL A 27 4.51 -4.11 3.33
CA VAL A 27 4.61 -4.05 1.88
C VAL A 27 3.78 -5.18 1.30
N ALA A 28 2.99 -4.91 0.27
CA ALA A 28 2.22 -5.93 -0.42
C ALA A 28 2.54 -5.92 -1.91
N GLY A 29 2.50 -7.08 -2.50
CA GLY A 29 2.76 -7.30 -3.92
C GLY A 29 2.15 -8.60 -4.41
N MET A 30 2.53 -9.01 -5.60
CA MET A 30 2.12 -10.28 -6.19
C MET A 30 3.33 -11.01 -6.78
N ASP A 31 3.28 -12.33 -6.79
CA ASP A 31 4.23 -13.13 -7.55
C ASP A 31 3.83 -13.21 -9.05
N GLU A 32 4.63 -13.91 -9.85
CA GLU A 32 4.39 -14.07 -11.29
C GLU A 32 3.12 -14.84 -11.62
N ALA A 33 2.66 -15.70 -10.70
CA ALA A 33 1.43 -16.48 -10.84
C ALA A 33 0.16 -15.70 -10.43
N GLY A 34 0.30 -14.50 -9.84
CA GLY A 34 -0.83 -13.70 -9.37
C GLY A 34 -1.21 -13.96 -7.90
N ASN A 35 -0.38 -14.64 -7.12
CA ASN A 35 -0.64 -14.79 -5.70
C ASN A 35 -0.22 -13.52 -4.96
N LEU A 36 -1.12 -13.00 -4.13
CA LEU A 36 -0.81 -11.86 -3.27
C LEU A 36 0.17 -12.26 -2.17
N ILE A 37 1.17 -11.42 -1.93
CA ILE A 37 2.22 -11.60 -0.93
C ILE A 37 2.28 -10.36 -0.05
N ARG A 38 2.26 -10.57 1.26
CA ARG A 38 2.50 -9.54 2.28
C ARG A 38 3.88 -9.74 2.87
N LEU A 39 4.67 -8.69 2.88
CA LEU A 39 6.01 -8.65 3.45
C LEU A 39 6.01 -7.77 4.70
N TYR A 40 6.43 -8.31 5.82
CA TYR A 40 6.53 -7.58 7.08
C TYR A 40 7.55 -8.24 8.02
N PRO A 41 8.37 -7.46 8.73
CA PRO A 41 8.54 -6.01 8.65
C PRO A 41 9.45 -5.58 7.49
N VAL A 42 9.20 -4.41 6.89
CA VAL A 42 10.06 -3.84 5.83
C VAL A 42 10.43 -2.40 6.17
N PRO A 43 11.66 -2.10 6.56
CA PRO A 43 12.13 -0.74 6.81
C PRO A 43 12.55 -0.05 5.49
N PHE A 44 11.64 0.05 4.51
CA PHE A 44 11.95 0.42 3.12
C PHE A 44 12.60 1.79 2.93
N ARG A 45 12.47 2.69 3.90
CA ARG A 45 13.15 4.00 3.87
C ARG A 45 14.59 3.93 4.38
N LEU A 46 14.94 2.85 5.08
CA LEU A 46 16.22 2.67 5.76
C LEU A 46 17.13 1.66 5.06
N VAL A 47 16.68 1.06 3.97
CA VAL A 47 17.54 0.22 3.12
C VAL A 47 18.49 1.07 2.32
N THR A 48 19.60 0.49 1.86
CA THR A 48 20.61 1.15 1.03
C THR A 48 20.01 1.60 -0.32
N ASP A 49 20.64 2.56 -0.98
CA ASP A 49 20.11 3.13 -2.23
C ASP A 49 19.91 2.08 -3.33
N ASP A 50 20.81 1.10 -3.40
CA ASP A 50 20.72 -0.04 -4.32
C ASP A 50 19.61 -1.04 -3.98
N GLN A 51 19.06 -0.99 -2.78
CA GLN A 51 17.92 -1.79 -2.30
C GLN A 51 16.59 -1.02 -2.32
N GLN A 52 16.60 0.27 -2.64
CA GLN A 52 15.40 1.09 -2.74
C GLN A 52 14.50 0.60 -3.87
N PHE A 53 13.21 0.48 -3.61
CA PHE A 53 12.23 0.04 -4.61
C PHE A 53 10.97 0.88 -4.59
N SER A 54 10.29 0.89 -5.72
CA SER A 54 9.06 1.66 -5.96
C SER A 54 7.85 0.75 -6.12
N LYS A 55 6.65 1.32 -6.04
CA LYS A 55 5.41 0.67 -6.49
C LYS A 55 5.52 0.37 -7.99
N TRP A 56 4.99 -0.75 -8.43
CA TRP A 56 5.11 -1.28 -9.80
C TRP A 56 6.54 -1.68 -10.20
N GLN A 57 7.40 -1.93 -9.24
CA GLN A 57 8.73 -2.48 -9.47
C GLN A 57 8.79 -3.93 -9.02
N TRP A 58 9.40 -4.77 -9.84
CA TRP A 58 9.77 -6.11 -9.43
C TRP A 58 10.94 -6.05 -8.46
N ILE A 59 10.90 -6.89 -7.45
CA ILE A 59 12.06 -7.17 -6.59
C ILE A 59 12.30 -8.67 -6.55
N GLU A 60 13.55 -9.07 -6.38
CA GLU A 60 13.90 -10.41 -5.92
C GLU A 60 14.38 -10.32 -4.47
N ALA A 61 13.89 -11.22 -3.63
CA ALA A 61 14.30 -11.28 -2.23
C ALA A 61 14.12 -12.68 -1.65
N SER A 62 14.83 -12.95 -0.56
CA SER A 62 14.62 -14.16 0.24
C SER A 62 13.45 -13.94 1.19
N ILE A 63 12.43 -14.77 1.08
CA ILE A 63 11.26 -14.69 1.95
C ILE A 63 11.04 -15.99 2.69
N GLU A 64 10.35 -15.90 3.82
CA GLU A 64 9.97 -17.03 4.65
C GLU A 64 8.56 -16.83 5.19
N LYS A 65 7.73 -17.88 5.20
CA LYS A 65 6.40 -17.83 5.81
C LYS A 65 6.51 -17.31 7.24
N SER A 66 5.70 -16.31 7.58
CA SER A 66 5.72 -15.76 8.94
C SER A 66 5.16 -16.79 9.92
N SER A 67 5.92 -17.07 11.00
CA SER A 67 5.45 -17.91 12.09
C SER A 67 4.56 -17.17 13.08
N ASN A 68 4.69 -15.84 13.13
CA ASN A 68 3.98 -14.98 14.09
C ASN A 68 2.74 -14.30 13.47
N ASP A 69 2.48 -14.58 12.20
CA ASP A 69 1.35 -14.02 11.47
C ASP A 69 0.68 -15.15 10.68
N HIS A 70 -0.48 -15.56 11.14
CA HIS A 70 -1.25 -16.69 10.59
C HIS A 70 -1.95 -16.39 9.25
N ARG A 71 -1.93 -15.12 8.80
CA ARG A 71 -2.51 -14.74 7.51
C ARG A 71 -1.78 -15.47 6.37
N PRO A 72 -2.51 -16.05 5.38
CA PRO A 72 -1.92 -16.97 4.40
C PRO A 72 -0.84 -16.34 3.53
N GLU A 73 -0.97 -15.06 3.20
CA GLU A 73 -0.02 -14.32 2.35
C GLU A 73 1.16 -13.72 3.11
N SER A 74 1.21 -13.80 4.45
CA SER A 74 2.23 -13.11 5.27
C SER A 74 3.56 -13.83 5.28
N HIS A 75 4.62 -13.08 4.93
CA HIS A 75 6.00 -13.53 4.88
C HIS A 75 6.94 -12.53 5.57
N LYS A 76 7.97 -13.05 6.21
CA LYS A 76 9.17 -12.30 6.58
C LYS A 76 10.06 -12.15 5.34
N ILE A 77 10.81 -11.07 5.26
CA ILE A 77 11.76 -10.80 4.17
C ILE A 77 13.17 -10.65 4.73
N GLY A 78 14.14 -11.22 4.05
CA GLY A 78 15.56 -10.90 4.25
C GLY A 78 15.84 -9.54 3.61
N VAL A 79 15.85 -8.49 4.41
CA VAL A 79 15.99 -7.10 3.92
C VAL A 79 17.30 -6.90 3.16
N ASP A 80 18.36 -7.51 3.64
CA ASP A 80 19.70 -7.56 3.04
C ASP A 80 19.77 -8.27 1.67
N THR A 81 18.72 -9.02 1.33
CA THR A 81 18.63 -9.78 0.07
C THR A 81 17.78 -9.10 -0.99
N ILE A 82 17.26 -7.92 -0.72
CA ILE A 82 16.41 -7.18 -1.67
C ILE A 82 17.25 -6.76 -2.87
N GLN A 83 16.80 -7.15 -4.05
CA GLN A 83 17.38 -6.79 -5.34
C GLN A 83 16.29 -6.17 -6.21
N PRO A 84 16.22 -4.83 -6.33
CA PRO A 84 15.28 -4.17 -7.23
C PRO A 84 15.55 -4.58 -8.69
N GLN A 85 14.46 -4.80 -9.42
CA GLN A 85 14.45 -5.19 -10.82
C GLN A 85 13.69 -4.12 -11.64
N ASP A 86 13.21 -4.47 -12.81
CA ASP A 86 12.53 -3.57 -13.72
C ASP A 86 11.23 -2.98 -13.13
N ILE A 87 10.99 -1.70 -13.42
CA ILE A 87 9.71 -1.04 -13.16
C ILE A 87 8.76 -1.33 -14.31
N VAL A 88 7.55 -1.80 -14.00
CA VAL A 88 6.50 -1.99 -15.00
C VAL A 88 5.99 -0.61 -15.42
N PRO A 89 6.16 -0.22 -16.71
CA PRO A 89 5.88 1.14 -17.17
C PRO A 89 4.38 1.44 -17.24
N THR A 90 4.06 2.73 -17.34
CA THR A 90 2.68 3.23 -17.56
C THR A 90 2.31 3.40 -19.04
N THR A 91 3.21 3.03 -19.96
CA THR A 91 3.03 3.18 -21.40
C THR A 91 1.82 2.41 -21.90
N LYS A 92 1.28 2.82 -23.07
CA LYS A 92 0.12 2.19 -23.71
C LYS A 92 -1.05 1.99 -22.74
N GLU A 93 -1.44 3.06 -22.04
CA GLU A 93 -2.58 3.06 -21.10
C GLU A 93 -2.49 1.97 -20.03
N TRP A 94 -1.28 1.74 -19.52
CA TRP A 94 -1.00 0.73 -18.52
C TRP A 94 -1.15 -0.72 -19.00
N SER A 95 -1.01 -1.00 -20.29
CA SER A 95 -1.23 -2.35 -20.83
C SER A 95 -0.49 -3.45 -20.06
N GLN A 96 0.79 -3.25 -19.75
CA GLN A 96 1.57 -4.23 -18.98
C GLN A 96 1.08 -4.35 -17.54
N ARG A 97 0.77 -3.22 -16.86
CA ARG A 97 0.22 -3.24 -15.50
C ARG A 97 -1.15 -3.90 -15.45
N ARG A 98 -2.00 -3.67 -16.45
CA ARG A 98 -3.30 -4.34 -16.59
C ARG A 98 -3.14 -5.85 -16.76
N GLY A 99 -2.18 -6.29 -17.58
CA GLY A 99 -1.85 -7.72 -17.71
C GLY A 99 -1.35 -8.35 -16.41
N MET A 100 -0.73 -7.59 -15.51
CA MET A 100 -0.43 -8.08 -14.16
C MET A 100 -1.69 -8.12 -13.28
N LEU A 101 -2.47 -7.04 -13.28
CA LEU A 101 -3.70 -6.96 -12.47
C LEU A 101 -4.74 -8.01 -12.85
N SER A 102 -4.83 -8.40 -14.13
CA SER A 102 -5.77 -9.44 -14.58
C SER A 102 -5.49 -10.84 -14.01
N LYS A 103 -4.30 -11.05 -13.44
CA LYS A 103 -3.95 -12.29 -12.74
C LYS A 103 -4.48 -12.33 -11.30
N LEU A 104 -4.87 -11.17 -10.75
CA LEU A 104 -5.35 -11.07 -9.38
C LEU A 104 -6.88 -11.28 -9.33
N PRO A 105 -7.41 -11.92 -8.29
CA PRO A 105 -8.83 -11.88 -8.03
C PRO A 105 -9.25 -10.44 -7.70
N VAL A 106 -10.18 -9.91 -8.49
CA VAL A 106 -10.82 -8.62 -8.23
C VAL A 106 -12.23 -8.89 -7.76
N TYR A 107 -12.58 -8.40 -6.58
CA TYR A 107 -13.90 -8.53 -6.00
C TYR A 107 -14.76 -7.34 -6.41
N ASP A 108 -15.99 -7.60 -6.85
CA ASP A 108 -16.92 -6.57 -7.32
C ASP A 108 -17.55 -5.79 -6.16
N SER A 109 -17.43 -6.29 -4.94
CA SER A 109 -17.94 -5.64 -3.75
C SER A 109 -17.06 -5.89 -2.53
N PHE A 110 -17.22 -5.06 -1.50
CA PHE A 110 -16.55 -5.30 -0.22
C PHE A 110 -17.13 -6.55 0.48
N GLU A 111 -18.41 -6.82 0.33
CA GLU A 111 -19.09 -8.01 0.88
C GLU A 111 -18.50 -9.29 0.30
N ALA A 112 -18.24 -9.33 -1.01
CA ALA A 112 -17.61 -10.48 -1.65
C ALA A 112 -16.20 -10.73 -1.09
N LEU A 113 -15.42 -9.68 -0.86
CA LEU A 113 -14.11 -9.78 -0.22
C LEU A 113 -14.23 -10.26 1.24
N GLU A 114 -15.18 -9.72 2.01
CA GLU A 114 -15.39 -10.12 3.41
C GLU A 114 -15.88 -11.57 3.50
N GLN A 115 -16.72 -12.00 2.58
CA GLN A 115 -17.14 -13.40 2.49
C GLN A 115 -15.96 -14.33 2.16
N ALA A 116 -15.07 -13.91 1.25
CA ALA A 116 -13.85 -14.65 0.95
C ALA A 116 -12.92 -14.72 2.19
N ARG A 117 -12.87 -13.67 3.01
CA ARG A 117 -12.15 -13.70 4.29
C ARG A 117 -12.73 -14.76 5.24
N GLN A 118 -14.06 -14.78 5.39
CA GLN A 118 -14.73 -15.71 6.29
C GLN A 118 -14.60 -17.16 5.83
N ASN A 119 -14.73 -17.41 4.53
CA ASN A 119 -14.76 -18.77 3.97
C ASN A 119 -13.37 -19.35 3.68
N SER A 120 -12.40 -18.49 3.31
CA SER A 120 -11.11 -18.91 2.78
C SER A 120 -9.93 -18.17 3.41
N ASN A 121 -10.16 -17.42 4.50
CA ASN A 121 -9.13 -16.65 5.21
C ASN A 121 -8.35 -15.68 4.30
N VAL A 122 -9.00 -15.11 3.28
CA VAL A 122 -8.43 -14.05 2.45
C VAL A 122 -8.24 -12.79 3.29
N THR A 123 -7.03 -12.25 3.39
CA THR A 123 -6.72 -11.07 4.19
C THR A 123 -6.04 -9.94 3.40
N LEU A 124 -5.81 -10.19 2.12
CA LEU A 124 -5.47 -9.21 1.07
C LEU A 124 -6.41 -9.43 -0.11
N GLY A 125 -6.94 -8.36 -0.69
CA GLY A 125 -7.78 -8.46 -1.87
C GLY A 125 -7.93 -7.13 -2.59
N LEU A 126 -8.18 -7.20 -3.89
CA LEU A 126 -8.42 -6.05 -4.74
C LEU A 126 -9.92 -5.92 -4.97
N ILE A 127 -10.51 -4.79 -4.60
CA ILE A 127 -11.92 -4.51 -4.87
C ILE A 127 -12.07 -3.40 -5.91
N LYS A 128 -13.13 -3.49 -6.69
CA LYS A 128 -13.58 -2.43 -7.58
C LYS A 128 -14.88 -1.84 -7.01
N PRO A 129 -14.85 -0.64 -6.38
CA PRO A 129 -16.04 -0.03 -5.82
C PRO A 129 -17.06 0.28 -6.92
N GLY A 130 -18.34 0.12 -6.64
CA GLY A 130 -19.41 0.49 -7.57
C GLY A 130 -19.50 2.00 -7.76
N ARG A 131 -19.49 2.75 -6.68
CA ARG A 131 -19.50 4.21 -6.69
C ARG A 131 -18.64 4.76 -5.56
N PHE A 132 -17.77 5.70 -5.87
CA PHE A 132 -17.07 6.51 -4.89
C PHE A 132 -17.98 7.64 -4.42
N THR A 133 -18.08 7.85 -3.09
CA THR A 133 -19.02 8.81 -2.50
C THR A 133 -18.35 9.96 -1.76
N GLY A 134 -17.06 9.86 -1.41
CA GLY A 134 -16.33 10.98 -0.85
C GLY A 134 -15.03 10.62 -0.13
N LEU A 135 -14.28 11.67 0.20
CA LEU A 135 -13.07 11.63 1.02
C LEU A 135 -13.33 12.33 2.34
N GLU A 136 -13.16 11.63 3.44
CA GLU A 136 -13.17 12.24 4.76
C GLU A 136 -11.74 12.46 5.24
N ILE A 137 -11.45 13.67 5.73
CA ILE A 137 -10.17 14.04 6.33
C ILE A 137 -10.44 14.34 7.79
N ARG A 138 -9.83 13.58 8.69
CA ARG A 138 -9.94 13.77 10.13
C ARG A 138 -8.58 14.14 10.71
N LYS A 139 -8.57 15.01 11.71
CA LYS A 139 -7.36 15.18 12.52
C LYS A 139 -7.03 13.85 13.19
N ALA A 140 -5.76 13.45 13.14
CA ALA A 140 -5.30 12.29 13.87
C ALA A 140 -5.45 12.53 15.38
N THR A 141 -5.67 11.46 16.15
CA THR A 141 -5.80 11.53 17.62
C THR A 141 -4.59 12.20 18.28
N SER A 142 -3.41 12.06 17.66
CA SER A 142 -2.19 12.77 18.05
C SER A 142 -1.51 13.28 16.78
N GLU A 143 -1.19 14.57 16.74
CA GLU A 143 -0.51 15.19 15.61
C GLU A 143 0.97 14.81 15.53
N ASN A 144 1.56 14.44 16.66
CA ASN A 144 2.97 14.08 16.80
C ASN A 144 3.11 12.62 17.29
N TRP A 145 4.29 12.06 17.08
CA TRP A 145 4.67 10.80 17.72
C TRP A 145 4.71 10.97 19.25
N THR A 146 4.35 9.94 19.99
CA THR A 146 4.55 9.90 21.46
C THR A 146 6.03 9.87 21.78
N GLU A 147 6.39 10.16 23.04
CA GLU A 147 7.79 10.09 23.49
C GLU A 147 8.39 8.72 23.27
N GLU A 148 7.65 7.65 23.58
CA GLU A 148 8.08 6.26 23.34
C GLU A 148 8.30 5.96 21.85
N GLU A 149 7.44 6.49 20.96
CA GLU A 149 7.58 6.35 19.50
C GLU A 149 8.78 7.15 18.98
N ILE A 150 9.05 8.33 19.56
CA ILE A 150 10.21 9.16 19.26
C ILE A 150 11.50 8.44 19.65
N GLU A 151 11.56 7.86 20.83
CA GLU A 151 12.72 7.08 21.28
C GLU A 151 13.04 5.91 20.33
N LYS A 152 12.01 5.22 19.82
CA LYS A 152 12.18 4.17 18.80
C LYS A 152 12.78 4.71 17.51
N LEU A 153 12.33 5.88 17.04
CA LEU A 153 12.84 6.55 15.84
C LEU A 153 14.27 7.08 16.00
N GLU A 154 14.68 7.45 17.22
CA GLU A 154 16.02 7.96 17.52
C GLU A 154 17.05 6.87 17.80
N LYS A 155 16.60 5.65 18.10
CA LYS A 155 17.46 4.52 18.44
C LYS A 155 18.52 4.24 17.36
N LEU A 156 18.16 4.41 16.08
CA LEU A 156 19.09 4.23 14.96
C LEU A 156 20.23 5.25 14.97
N GLN A 157 19.96 6.49 15.41
CA GLN A 157 20.97 7.54 15.45
C GLN A 157 21.99 7.31 16.57
N ARG A 158 21.63 6.52 17.59
CA ARG A 158 22.45 6.25 18.78
C ARG A 158 23.26 4.95 18.69
N GLN A 159 22.98 4.03 17.76
CA GLN A 159 23.73 2.79 17.62
C GLN A 159 24.84 2.90 16.55
N PRO A 160 26.14 2.95 16.95
CA PRO A 160 27.24 2.74 16.02
C PRO A 160 27.26 1.26 15.59
N GLY A 161 27.33 0.97 14.31
CA GLY A 161 27.68 -0.36 13.82
C GLY A 161 26.65 -1.14 13.02
N LEU A 162 25.36 -0.75 12.94
CA LEU A 162 24.39 -1.49 12.12
C LEU A 162 24.43 -1.07 10.63
N PHE A 163 24.96 0.11 10.33
CA PHE A 163 25.20 0.62 8.97
C PHE A 163 26.48 1.45 9.02
N ASP A 164 27.61 0.82 8.80
CA ASP A 164 28.94 1.46 8.92
C ASP A 164 29.35 2.24 7.65
N GLN A 165 28.39 2.80 6.92
CA GLN A 165 28.63 3.77 5.86
C GLN A 165 28.12 5.13 6.31
N GLY A 166 29.06 5.97 6.77
CA GLY A 166 28.82 7.27 7.42
C GLY A 166 27.95 8.27 6.65
N ASP A 167 27.81 8.14 5.33
CA ASP A 167 27.06 9.07 4.48
C ASP A 167 25.54 8.77 4.41
N VAL A 168 25.10 7.55 4.65
CA VAL A 168 23.69 7.15 4.58
C VAL A 168 22.91 7.63 5.81
N LYS A 169 23.52 7.64 7.00
CA LYS A 169 22.88 8.10 8.27
C LYS A 169 22.51 9.58 8.27
N ALA A 170 23.29 10.42 7.63
CA ALA A 170 23.09 11.87 7.63
C ALA A 170 21.95 12.32 6.71
N SER A 171 21.55 11.49 5.73
CA SER A 171 20.55 11.83 4.71
C SER A 171 19.12 11.38 5.03
N ILE A 172 18.93 10.40 5.91
CA ILE A 172 17.60 9.90 6.25
C ILE A 172 16.90 10.86 7.22
N LYS A 173 15.97 11.62 6.68
CA LYS A 173 15.11 12.48 7.50
C LYS A 173 14.25 11.63 8.44
N ARG A 174 14.16 12.08 9.72
CA ARG A 174 13.25 11.49 10.70
C ARG A 174 11.85 11.32 10.11
N LEU A 175 11.20 10.20 10.40
CA LEU A 175 9.81 9.97 10.01
C LEU A 175 8.91 10.98 10.72
N GLU A 176 8.28 11.86 9.95
CA GLU A 176 7.28 12.80 10.48
C GLU A 176 5.92 12.09 10.50
N LYS A 177 5.12 12.29 11.54
CA LYS A 177 3.75 11.80 11.57
C LYS A 177 2.87 12.63 10.63
N VAL A 178 1.95 11.98 9.93
CA VAL A 178 0.88 12.68 9.20
C VAL A 178 -0.20 13.05 10.22
N PRO A 179 -0.51 14.36 10.40
CA PRO A 179 -1.45 14.81 11.44
C PRO A 179 -2.93 14.61 11.07
N PHE A 180 -3.18 13.86 10.00
CA PHE A 180 -4.52 13.56 9.48
C PHE A 180 -4.67 12.09 9.15
N ASP A 181 -5.88 11.59 9.35
CA ASP A 181 -6.38 10.32 8.88
C ASP A 181 -7.28 10.55 7.67
N PHE A 182 -7.06 9.78 6.61
CA PHE A 182 -7.82 9.85 5.37
C PHE A 182 -8.71 8.63 5.22
N TYR A 183 -9.96 8.83 4.84
CA TYR A 183 -10.92 7.74 4.64
C TYR A 183 -11.62 7.90 3.30
N TYR A 184 -11.73 6.81 2.55
CA TYR A 184 -12.65 6.74 1.42
C TYR A 184 -13.99 6.18 1.84
N SER A 185 -15.04 6.89 1.41
CA SER A 185 -16.42 6.42 1.40
C SER A 185 -16.79 5.99 0.00
N TYR A 186 -17.39 4.83 -0.12
CA TYR A 186 -17.79 4.24 -1.40
C TYR A 186 -18.98 3.29 -1.19
N GLU A 187 -19.61 2.89 -2.28
CA GLU A 187 -20.75 1.98 -2.29
C GLU A 187 -20.47 0.75 -3.13
N SER A 188 -21.01 -0.37 -2.70
CA SER A 188 -21.14 -1.62 -3.46
C SER A 188 -22.64 -1.86 -3.73
N VAL A 189 -22.95 -2.61 -4.79
CA VAL A 189 -24.31 -3.10 -5.03
C VAL A 189 -24.28 -4.62 -4.91
N VAL A 190 -25.09 -5.16 -3.98
CA VAL A 190 -25.19 -6.59 -3.72
C VAL A 190 -26.67 -6.95 -3.75
N ASP A 191 -27.06 -7.89 -4.62
CA ASP A 191 -28.46 -8.34 -4.79
C ASP A 191 -29.46 -7.19 -5.00
N GLY A 192 -29.00 -6.11 -5.66
CA GLY A 192 -29.80 -4.91 -5.93
C GLY A 192 -29.84 -3.89 -4.78
N GLU A 193 -29.26 -4.20 -3.63
CA GLU A 193 -29.15 -3.28 -2.49
C GLU A 193 -27.84 -2.51 -2.51
N VAL A 194 -27.90 -1.22 -2.13
CA VAL A 194 -26.73 -0.35 -2.03
C VAL A 194 -26.16 -0.43 -0.61
N MET A 195 -24.91 -0.89 -0.53
CA MET A 195 -24.18 -1.02 0.73
C MET A 195 -23.09 0.07 0.79
N ALA A 196 -23.14 0.90 1.83
CA ALA A 196 -22.18 2.00 2.05
C ALA A 196 -21.02 1.57 2.94
N HIS A 197 -19.81 1.91 2.51
CA HIS A 197 -18.58 1.56 3.21
C HIS A 197 -17.71 2.79 3.45
N LYS A 198 -16.89 2.72 4.50
CA LYS A 198 -15.85 3.70 4.78
C LYS A 198 -14.62 3.01 5.34
N HIS A 199 -13.46 3.17 4.66
CA HIS A 199 -12.20 2.58 5.08
C HIS A 199 -11.07 3.61 5.12
N LYS A 200 -10.19 3.45 6.11
CA LYS A 200 -9.01 4.30 6.27
C LYS A 200 -7.97 3.96 5.22
N ILE A 201 -7.39 5.01 4.64
CA ILE A 201 -6.27 4.92 3.69
C ILE A 201 -4.96 4.99 4.50
N VAL A 202 -4.11 3.97 4.31
CA VAL A 202 -2.77 3.90 4.92
C VAL A 202 -1.67 3.77 3.87
N ASP A 203 -1.99 4.07 2.62
CA ASP A 203 -1.08 4.07 1.48
C ASP A 203 0.02 5.14 1.67
N TRP A 204 1.28 4.73 1.48
CA TRP A 204 2.44 5.63 1.49
C TRP A 204 2.33 6.75 0.45
N GLU A 205 1.86 6.44 -0.76
CA GLU A 205 1.73 7.44 -1.84
C GLU A 205 0.69 8.51 -1.50
N ALA A 206 -0.43 8.14 -0.88
CA ALA A 206 -1.43 9.11 -0.40
C ALA A 206 -0.85 10.03 0.68
N SER A 207 -0.03 9.48 1.58
CA SER A 207 0.66 10.26 2.61
C SER A 207 1.74 11.19 2.01
N GLN A 208 2.47 10.73 0.98
CA GLN A 208 3.43 11.58 0.26
C GLN A 208 2.71 12.66 -0.56
N LEU A 209 1.57 12.36 -1.14
CA LEU A 209 0.73 13.35 -1.82
C LEU A 209 0.34 14.49 -0.86
N TYR A 210 -0.15 14.16 0.34
CA TYR A 210 -0.43 15.15 1.38
C TYR A 210 0.78 16.03 1.68
N ARG A 211 1.96 15.44 1.90
CA ARG A 211 3.20 16.17 2.21
C ARG A 211 3.62 17.09 1.07
N ASN A 212 3.52 16.61 -0.16
CA ASN A 212 3.82 17.39 -1.35
C ASN A 212 2.85 18.57 -1.49
N MET A 213 1.55 18.36 -1.31
CA MET A 213 0.56 19.43 -1.36
C MET A 213 0.78 20.46 -0.25
N ARG A 214 1.04 20.00 0.99
CA ARG A 214 1.34 20.90 2.10
C ARG A 214 2.61 21.73 1.86
N ARG A 215 3.65 21.14 1.28
CA ARG A 215 4.90 21.84 0.94
C ARG A 215 4.67 22.88 -0.16
N THR A 216 3.87 22.57 -1.17
CA THR A 216 3.61 23.43 -2.33
C THR A 216 2.64 24.56 -2.02
N TYR A 217 1.55 24.27 -1.32
CA TYR A 217 0.42 25.18 -1.10
C TYR A 217 0.32 25.70 0.34
N GLY A 218 1.26 25.33 1.22
CA GLY A 218 1.30 25.77 2.61
C GLY A 218 0.30 25.05 3.52
N PRO A 219 0.30 25.43 4.83
CA PRO A 219 -0.46 24.74 5.87
C PRO A 219 -1.98 24.85 5.73
N TYR A 220 -2.47 25.86 5.02
CA TYR A 220 -3.91 26.12 4.84
C TYR A 220 -4.42 25.87 3.41
N GLY A 221 -3.50 25.79 2.41
CA GLY A 221 -3.88 25.65 1.00
C GLY A 221 -3.83 24.24 0.45
N TRP A 222 -3.32 23.26 1.19
CA TRP A 222 -3.05 21.91 0.71
C TRP A 222 -4.31 21.07 0.48
N GLU A 223 -5.40 21.34 1.21
CA GLU A 223 -6.57 20.46 1.22
C GLU A 223 -7.31 20.45 -0.13
N ALA A 224 -7.50 21.61 -0.75
CA ALA A 224 -8.21 21.70 -2.02
C ALA A 224 -7.54 20.89 -3.14
N PRO A 225 -6.23 21.03 -3.46
CA PRO A 225 -5.57 20.21 -4.46
C PRO A 225 -5.45 18.74 -4.05
N PHE A 226 -5.37 18.42 -2.76
CA PHE A 226 -5.39 17.05 -2.28
C PHE A 226 -6.75 16.38 -2.54
N ARG A 227 -7.85 17.07 -2.23
CA ARG A 227 -9.22 16.61 -2.54
C ARG A 227 -9.43 16.48 -4.05
N GLN A 228 -9.01 17.48 -4.83
CA GLN A 228 -9.09 17.41 -6.29
C GLN A 228 -8.46 16.12 -6.82
N LYS A 229 -7.31 15.73 -6.29
CA LYS A 229 -6.63 14.50 -6.69
C LYS A 229 -7.41 13.25 -6.28
N LEU A 230 -7.82 13.16 -5.01
CA LEU A 230 -8.40 11.94 -4.45
C LEU A 230 -9.90 11.81 -4.71
N GLU A 231 -10.67 12.90 -4.76
CA GLU A 231 -12.13 12.88 -4.95
C GLU A 231 -12.56 12.98 -6.42
N VAL A 232 -11.72 13.55 -7.27
CA VAL A 232 -12.11 13.82 -8.67
C VAL A 232 -11.23 13.03 -9.64
N GLU A 233 -9.91 13.25 -9.60
CA GLU A 233 -9.01 12.68 -10.61
C GLU A 233 -8.88 11.15 -10.51
N LEU A 234 -8.72 10.60 -9.31
CA LEU A 234 -8.56 9.16 -9.14
C LEU A 234 -9.88 8.41 -9.36
N PRO A 235 -11.03 8.82 -8.82
CA PRO A 235 -12.32 8.20 -9.14
C PRO A 235 -12.74 8.37 -10.60
N GLY A 236 -12.22 9.41 -11.28
CA GLY A 236 -12.37 9.59 -12.71
C GLY A 236 -11.70 8.51 -13.57
N LYS A 237 -10.82 7.70 -12.98
CA LYS A 237 -10.13 6.57 -13.62
C LYS A 237 -10.81 5.24 -13.27
N ASP A 238 -10.21 4.14 -13.69
CA ASP A 238 -10.64 2.78 -13.31
C ASP A 238 -10.07 2.43 -11.93
N LEU A 239 -10.57 3.15 -10.89
CA LEU A 239 -10.05 3.06 -9.54
C LEU A 239 -10.39 1.72 -8.89
N MET A 240 -9.37 1.06 -8.36
CA MET A 240 -9.47 -0.13 -7.53
C MET A 240 -8.78 0.12 -6.18
N LEU A 241 -9.28 -0.52 -5.14
CA LEU A 241 -8.75 -0.43 -3.78
C LEU A 241 -8.09 -1.76 -3.40
N LEU A 242 -6.78 -1.74 -3.16
CA LEU A 242 -6.12 -2.88 -2.55
C LEU A 242 -6.35 -2.81 -1.05
N MET A 243 -7.07 -3.82 -0.56
CA MET A 243 -7.51 -3.92 0.83
C MET A 243 -6.63 -4.89 1.59
N GLY A 244 -6.42 -4.60 2.88
CA GLY A 244 -5.69 -5.50 3.76
C GLY A 244 -6.20 -5.45 5.19
N THR A 245 -6.26 -6.62 5.87
CA THR A 245 -6.69 -6.67 7.27
C THR A 245 -5.57 -6.31 8.23
N ILE A 246 -5.94 -5.85 9.42
CA ILE A 246 -5.02 -5.62 10.54
C ILE A 246 -4.74 -6.96 11.26
N HIS A 247 -3.48 -7.26 11.55
CA HIS A 247 -3.10 -8.52 12.20
C HIS A 247 -3.83 -8.77 13.54
N ARG A 248 -3.89 -7.73 14.40
CA ARG A 248 -4.55 -7.83 15.72
C ARG A 248 -6.09 -7.79 15.65
N PHE A 249 -6.63 -7.29 14.53
CA PHE A 249 -8.07 -7.11 14.31
C PHE A 249 -8.43 -7.63 12.91
N PRO A 250 -8.51 -8.95 12.72
CA PRO A 250 -8.64 -9.57 11.39
C PRO A 250 -9.92 -9.22 10.64
N HIS A 251 -10.93 -8.68 11.31
CA HIS A 251 -12.18 -8.17 10.72
C HIS A 251 -12.10 -6.68 10.33
N GLN A 252 -11.01 -5.99 10.67
CA GLN A 252 -10.83 -4.59 10.30
C GLN A 252 -9.98 -4.49 9.03
N TRP A 253 -10.59 -3.90 8.00
CA TRP A 253 -9.94 -3.65 6.72
C TRP A 253 -9.43 -2.23 6.60
N LEU A 254 -8.33 -2.08 5.88
CA LEU A 254 -7.72 -0.82 5.50
C LEU A 254 -7.52 -0.78 3.99
N ILE A 255 -7.60 0.40 3.40
CA ILE A 255 -7.13 0.64 2.05
C ILE A 255 -5.61 0.82 2.14
N ILE A 256 -4.88 -0.19 1.70
CA ILE A 256 -3.41 -0.19 1.76
C ILE A 256 -2.77 0.36 0.48
N SER A 257 -3.51 0.38 -0.63
CA SER A 257 -3.08 1.04 -1.87
C SER A 257 -4.24 1.44 -2.77
N LEU A 258 -4.04 2.54 -3.50
CA LEU A 258 -4.92 3.02 -4.56
C LEU A 258 -4.33 2.61 -5.92
N ILE A 259 -5.08 1.87 -6.73
CA ILE A 259 -4.69 1.41 -8.07
C ILE A 259 -5.67 2.02 -9.07
N TYR A 260 -5.18 2.86 -9.98
CA TYR A 260 -6.01 3.74 -10.80
C TYR A 260 -5.58 3.79 -12.28
N PRO A 261 -5.66 2.67 -13.03
CA PRO A 261 -5.38 2.70 -14.46
C PRO A 261 -6.33 3.66 -15.18
N PRO A 262 -5.91 4.25 -16.31
CA PRO A 262 -6.81 5.04 -17.15
C PRO A 262 -8.06 4.25 -17.53
N LYS A 263 -9.23 4.89 -17.69
CA LYS A 263 -10.40 4.20 -18.25
C LYS A 263 -10.11 3.74 -19.67
N GLN A 264 -10.49 2.53 -19.99
CA GLN A 264 -10.42 2.04 -21.38
C GLN A 264 -11.65 2.52 -22.17
N PRO A 265 -11.50 2.83 -23.44
CA PRO A 265 -12.64 3.05 -24.33
C PRO A 265 -13.58 1.82 -24.35
N PRO A 266 -14.89 2.01 -24.48
CA PRO A 266 -15.87 0.91 -24.47
C PRO A 266 -15.58 -0.22 -25.48
N GLU A 267 -14.97 0.10 -26.61
CA GLU A 267 -14.66 -0.87 -27.69
C GLU A 267 -13.49 -1.81 -27.36
N ALA A 268 -12.59 -1.43 -26.44
CA ALA A 268 -11.46 -2.27 -26.05
C ALA A 268 -11.86 -3.48 -25.18
N ASN A 269 -13.06 -3.46 -24.58
CA ASN A 269 -13.56 -4.56 -23.76
C ASN A 269 -14.12 -5.75 -24.57
N GLN A 270 -14.38 -5.59 -25.87
CA GLN A 270 -14.94 -6.67 -26.71
C GLN A 270 -13.89 -7.59 -27.33
N GLN A 271 -12.61 -7.22 -27.36
CA GLN A 271 -11.56 -8.02 -28.01
C GLN A 271 -10.84 -9.02 -27.09
N ILE A 272 -11.05 -8.99 -25.78
CA ILE A 272 -10.38 -9.93 -24.85
C ILE A 272 -11.12 -11.26 -24.71
N SER A 273 -12.31 -11.40 -25.29
CA SER A 273 -13.16 -12.60 -25.18
C SER A 273 -12.98 -13.65 -26.30
N LEU A 274 -11.93 -13.59 -27.11
CA LEU A 274 -11.77 -14.47 -28.28
C LEU A 274 -10.41 -15.18 -28.40
N PHE A 275 -9.67 -15.36 -27.27
CA PHE A 275 -8.50 -16.26 -27.28
C PHE A 275 -8.38 -17.03 -25.97
#